data_fcab58832d0498b3b3644598c37c230f
#
_entry.id   fcab58832d0498b3b3644598c37c230f
#
_cell.length_a   1.000
_cell.length_b   1.000
_cell.length_c   1.000
_cell.angle_alpha   90.00
_cell.angle_beta   90.00
_cell.angle_gamma   90.00
#
_symmetry.space_group_name_H-M   'P 1'
#
loop_
_entity.id
_entity.type
_entity.pdbx_description
1 polymer ?
#
loop_
_entity_poly.entity_id
_entity_poly.type
_entity_poly.pdbx_seq_one_letter_code
_entity_poly.pdbx_strand_id
1 'polypeptide(L)'
;MNQPNARRKFLLAASALAVAAVTPLHVLHAAEGTAGPTLRAQRLAWAGIRLRLGNDDLFLDPLINPDVWGAALKDEMVPVDGAEDARFVLITHRHPDHFDPTAVRRIVGETGVVVCTQDNAAAVAAAGFKVRVASLYEPLLLNDFTATAVPAVDGYGDPQVSWVVTAGGRRIIHCGDTLWHGAWWHIGRQLGPFDAAFLPINGARFGWRKPVADVASVLTPEQAVAAAQILGARLIVPIHYGITGAESYTEIPNPEAGLLEAARKRKQAVEIVRPGAWLTWQAPS
;
A
#
# COMPACT_ATOMS: atom_id res chain seq x y z
N MET A 1 -44.57 38.66 -38.58
CA MET A 1 -44.23 39.06 -39.95
C MET A 1 -42.99 38.25 -40.37
N ASN A 2 -43.25 37.33 -41.21
CA ASN A 2 -42.55 36.79 -42.38
C ASN A 2 -41.05 36.40 -42.24
N GLN A 3 -40.89 35.15 -42.42
CA GLN A 3 -39.75 34.43 -43.07
C GLN A 3 -39.54 34.96 -44.54
N PRO A 4 -38.46 34.63 -45.32
CA PRO A 4 -38.16 33.26 -45.68
C PRO A 4 -36.67 32.91 -45.98
N ASN A 5 -36.42 31.57 -45.91
CA ASN A 5 -35.61 30.67 -46.74
C ASN A 5 -34.61 31.22 -47.77
N ALA A 6 -33.39 30.64 -47.75
CA ALA A 6 -32.70 30.23 -48.98
C ALA A 6 -31.75 29.05 -48.75
N ARG A 7 -32.17 27.91 -49.28
CA ARG A 7 -31.34 26.73 -49.59
C ARG A 7 -30.38 27.08 -50.73
N ARG A 8 -29.11 26.70 -50.62
CA ARG A 8 -28.27 26.48 -51.82
C ARG A 8 -27.62 25.09 -51.73
N LYS A 9 -28.10 24.25 -52.61
CA LYS A 9 -27.47 22.99 -53.05
C LYS A 9 -26.30 23.36 -53.97
N PHE A 10 -25.18 22.67 -53.81
CA PHE A 10 -24.22 22.44 -54.88
C PHE A 10 -23.88 20.96 -54.95
N LEU A 11 -24.10 20.45 -56.16
CA LEU A 11 -23.82 19.08 -56.60
C LEU A 11 -22.52 19.07 -57.40
N LEU A 12 -21.88 17.90 -57.42
CA LEU A 12 -20.94 17.32 -58.43
C LEU A 12 -19.49 17.82 -58.35
N ALA A 13 -18.47 16.94 -58.43
CA ALA A 13 -18.30 15.79 -59.30
C ALA A 13 -17.30 14.80 -58.74
N ALA A 14 -17.51 13.53 -59.03
CA ALA A 14 -16.61 12.42 -58.80
C ALA A 14 -15.45 12.40 -59.81
N SER A 15 -14.28 12.04 -59.37
CA SER A 15 -13.25 11.42 -60.23
C SER A 15 -12.42 10.44 -59.39
N ALA A 16 -12.60 9.17 -59.63
CA ALA A 16 -11.83 8.10 -59.08
C ALA A 16 -10.51 7.98 -59.85
N LEU A 17 -9.40 7.98 -59.13
CA LEU A 17 -8.16 7.39 -59.61
C LEU A 17 -7.67 6.44 -58.51
N ALA A 18 -7.83 5.12 -58.76
CA ALA A 18 -7.22 4.08 -57.96
C ALA A 18 -5.77 3.91 -58.37
N VAL A 19 -4.84 4.26 -57.51
CA VAL A 19 -3.45 3.86 -57.61
C VAL A 19 -3.22 2.82 -56.51
N ALA A 20 -3.10 1.55 -56.90
CA ALA A 20 -2.73 0.47 -56.01
C ALA A 20 -1.24 0.62 -55.67
N ALA A 21 -0.92 1.13 -54.53
CA ALA A 21 0.43 1.04 -53.96
C ALA A 21 0.54 -0.27 -53.20
N VAL A 22 1.28 -1.20 -53.74
CA VAL A 22 1.72 -2.42 -53.07
C VAL A 22 2.81 -2.02 -52.06
N THR A 23 2.44 -1.85 -50.81
CA THR A 23 3.40 -1.72 -49.70
C THR A 23 3.86 -3.10 -49.29
N PRO A 24 5.17 -3.37 -49.19
CA PRO A 24 5.65 -4.63 -48.64
C PRO A 24 5.24 -4.71 -47.15
N LEU A 25 4.60 -5.82 -46.79
CA LEU A 25 4.38 -6.19 -45.39
C LEU A 25 5.75 -6.34 -44.71
N HIS A 26 6.20 -5.30 -44.03
CA HIS A 26 7.25 -5.47 -43.04
C HIS A 26 6.60 -6.22 -41.86
N VAL A 27 6.86 -7.50 -41.75
CA VAL A 27 6.64 -8.25 -40.54
C VAL A 27 7.55 -7.64 -39.49
N LEU A 28 6.97 -6.72 -38.71
CA LEU A 28 7.57 -6.29 -37.46
C LEU A 28 7.63 -7.53 -36.56
N HIS A 29 8.79 -8.17 -36.52
CA HIS A 29 9.14 -9.04 -35.41
C HIS A 29 9.05 -8.13 -34.17
N ALA A 30 7.97 -8.28 -33.39
CA ALA A 30 7.95 -7.76 -32.04
C ALA A 30 9.16 -8.42 -31.33
N ALA A 31 10.19 -7.62 -31.07
CA ALA A 31 11.25 -8.06 -30.19
C ALA A 31 10.54 -8.50 -28.89
N GLU A 32 10.70 -9.76 -28.51
CA GLU A 32 10.36 -10.23 -27.17
C GLU A 32 11.18 -9.40 -26.20
N GLY A 33 10.59 -8.29 -25.77
CA GLY A 33 11.16 -7.45 -24.74
C GLY A 33 11.27 -8.35 -23.50
N THR A 34 12.48 -8.58 -23.04
CA THR A 34 12.71 -9.21 -21.74
C THR A 34 11.90 -8.41 -20.74
N ALA A 35 10.85 -9.03 -20.20
CA ALA A 35 10.03 -8.40 -19.19
C ALA A 35 10.95 -7.94 -18.07
N GLY A 36 10.95 -6.62 -17.78
CA GLY A 36 11.78 -6.05 -16.71
C GLY A 36 11.44 -6.69 -15.35
N PRO A 37 12.24 -6.44 -14.33
CA PRO A 37 12.02 -7.04 -13.01
C PRO A 37 10.60 -6.70 -12.51
N THR A 38 9.91 -7.72 -11.99
CA THR A 38 8.58 -7.59 -11.44
C THR A 38 8.65 -7.31 -9.94
N LEU A 39 7.84 -6.38 -9.45
CA LEU A 39 7.73 -6.08 -8.02
C LEU A 39 7.33 -7.35 -7.24
N ARG A 40 8.10 -7.68 -6.22
CA ARG A 40 7.78 -8.71 -5.22
C ARG A 40 7.46 -8.03 -3.90
N ALA A 41 6.52 -8.60 -3.13
CA ALA A 41 6.16 -8.11 -1.80
C ALA A 41 6.23 -9.28 -0.81
N GLN A 42 6.91 -9.07 0.32
CA GLN A 42 7.04 -10.03 1.41
C GLN A 42 6.33 -9.46 2.62
N ARG A 43 5.50 -10.26 3.30
CA ARG A 43 4.98 -9.90 4.60
C ARG A 43 6.06 -10.13 5.66
N LEU A 44 6.30 -9.14 6.49
CA LEU A 44 7.09 -9.25 7.72
C LEU A 44 6.15 -9.48 8.91
N ALA A 45 6.67 -9.39 10.13
CA ALA A 45 5.83 -9.42 11.32
C ALA A 45 4.91 -8.19 11.39
N TRP A 46 3.75 -8.35 12.01
CA TRP A 46 2.79 -7.31 12.31
C TRP A 46 2.30 -6.54 11.07
N ALA A 47 2.63 -5.23 10.98
CA ALA A 47 2.31 -4.39 9.82
C ALA A 47 3.44 -4.34 8.79
N GLY A 48 4.61 -4.89 9.09
CA GLY A 48 5.79 -4.76 8.25
C GLY A 48 5.67 -5.44 6.89
N ILE A 49 6.20 -4.79 5.85
CA ILE A 49 6.38 -5.39 4.53
C ILE A 49 7.75 -5.03 3.94
N ARG A 50 8.25 -5.91 3.07
CA ARG A 50 9.41 -5.69 2.21
C ARG A 50 8.96 -5.74 0.76
N LEU A 51 9.33 -4.74 0.00
CA LEU A 51 9.16 -4.69 -1.45
C LEU A 51 10.52 -4.88 -2.12
N ARG A 52 10.58 -5.72 -3.13
CA ARG A 52 11.80 -6.00 -3.89
C ARG A 52 11.56 -5.83 -5.39
N LEU A 53 12.43 -5.05 -6.04
CA LEU A 53 12.48 -4.93 -7.49
C LEU A 53 13.92 -5.14 -7.97
N GLY A 54 14.18 -6.25 -8.65
CA GLY A 54 15.54 -6.65 -8.96
C GLY A 54 16.37 -6.84 -7.67
N ASN A 55 17.40 -6.04 -7.50
CA ASN A 55 18.25 -6.03 -6.31
C ASN A 55 17.88 -4.93 -5.31
N ASP A 56 16.98 -4.00 -5.66
CA ASP A 56 16.55 -2.93 -4.77
C ASP A 56 15.47 -3.40 -3.81
N ASP A 57 15.62 -3.03 -2.54
CA ASP A 57 14.65 -3.29 -1.46
C ASP A 57 14.13 -1.99 -0.87
N LEU A 58 12.84 -1.98 -0.57
CA LEU A 58 12.16 -0.92 0.17
C LEU A 58 11.33 -1.56 1.29
N PHE A 59 11.49 -1.07 2.51
CA PHE A 59 10.77 -1.56 3.68
C PHE A 59 9.74 -0.55 4.16
N LEU A 60 8.61 -1.04 4.62
CA LEU A 60 7.55 -0.24 5.24
C LEU A 60 7.25 -0.83 6.63
N ASP A 61 7.28 0.00 7.66
CA ASP A 61 6.99 -0.35 9.07
C ASP A 61 7.67 -1.66 9.54
N PRO A 62 8.96 -1.87 9.32
CA PRO A 62 9.61 -3.13 9.70
C PRO A 62 9.72 -3.25 11.24
N LEU A 63 9.31 -4.40 11.78
CA LEU A 63 9.37 -4.74 13.20
C LEU A 63 10.18 -6.03 13.39
N ILE A 64 11.26 -5.96 14.21
CA ILE A 64 12.02 -7.13 14.66
C ILE A 64 12.23 -7.17 16.18
N ASN A 65 11.85 -6.10 16.89
CA ASN A 65 11.94 -6.03 18.33
C ASN A 65 10.79 -6.83 18.98
N PRO A 66 11.05 -8.01 19.58
CA PRO A 66 10.00 -8.83 20.15
C PRO A 66 9.36 -8.19 21.41
N ASP A 67 10.06 -7.26 22.06
CA ASP A 67 9.61 -6.68 23.34
C ASP A 67 8.45 -5.69 23.15
N VAL A 68 8.19 -5.21 21.92
CA VAL A 68 7.09 -4.27 21.63
C VAL A 68 5.74 -4.87 22.04
N TRP A 69 5.48 -6.11 21.67
CA TRP A 69 4.27 -6.84 22.01
C TRP A 69 4.50 -8.03 22.94
N GLY A 70 5.77 -8.42 23.15
CA GLY A 70 6.14 -9.58 23.95
C GLY A 70 5.44 -10.86 23.46
N ALA A 71 5.03 -11.69 24.41
CA ALA A 71 4.32 -12.94 24.08
C ALA A 71 2.89 -12.76 23.54
N ALA A 72 2.39 -11.53 23.49
CA ALA A 72 1.05 -11.24 22.98
C ALA A 72 0.98 -11.35 21.45
N LEU A 73 2.03 -10.96 20.72
CA LEU A 73 2.11 -11.11 19.28
C LEU A 73 2.32 -12.58 18.89
N LYS A 74 1.50 -13.07 17.97
CA LYS A 74 1.58 -14.45 17.47
C LYS A 74 2.41 -14.59 16.19
N ASP A 75 2.68 -13.49 15.51
CA ASP A 75 3.55 -13.48 14.35
C ASP A 75 4.99 -13.81 14.75
N GLU A 76 5.66 -14.63 13.94
CA GLU A 76 7.11 -14.83 14.06
C GLU A 76 7.84 -13.58 13.54
N MET A 77 8.89 -13.17 14.26
CA MET A 77 9.76 -12.09 13.81
C MET A 77 10.56 -12.53 12.59
N VAL A 78 10.41 -11.82 11.50
CA VAL A 78 11.11 -12.11 10.24
C VAL A 78 12.42 -11.34 10.21
N PRO A 79 13.58 -12.02 10.06
CA PRO A 79 14.85 -11.35 9.90
C PRO A 79 14.84 -10.40 8.70
N VAL A 80 15.41 -9.21 8.88
CA VAL A 80 15.54 -8.19 7.83
C VAL A 80 16.93 -8.17 7.19
N ASP A 81 17.73 -9.19 7.45
CA ASP A 81 19.07 -9.35 6.91
C ASP A 81 19.06 -9.61 5.40
N GLY A 82 20.19 -9.36 4.73
CA GLY A 82 20.31 -9.51 3.27
C GLY A 82 19.61 -8.42 2.48
N ALA A 83 19.41 -7.25 3.09
CA ALA A 83 18.92 -6.05 2.47
C ALA A 83 20.05 -5.03 2.25
N GLU A 84 21.21 -5.50 1.85
CA GLU A 84 22.46 -4.72 1.75
C GLU A 84 22.33 -3.51 0.82
N ASP A 85 21.40 -3.57 -0.13
CA ASP A 85 21.11 -2.50 -1.07
C ASP A 85 19.94 -1.60 -0.65
N ALA A 86 19.24 -1.89 0.45
CA ALA A 86 18.16 -1.05 0.93
C ALA A 86 18.69 0.29 1.43
N ARG A 87 18.25 1.38 0.83
CA ARG A 87 18.64 2.73 1.20
C ARG A 87 17.55 3.52 1.89
N PHE A 88 16.33 3.00 1.85
CA PHE A 88 15.15 3.69 2.34
C PHE A 88 14.26 2.75 3.17
N VAL A 89 13.76 3.29 4.27
CA VAL A 89 12.64 2.72 5.03
C VAL A 89 11.54 3.77 5.09
N LEU A 90 10.32 3.39 4.79
CA LEU A 90 9.14 4.22 4.99
C LEU A 90 8.48 3.84 6.32
N ILE A 91 8.07 4.83 7.09
CA ILE A 91 7.22 4.60 8.26
C ILE A 91 5.88 5.31 8.09
N THR A 92 4.80 4.65 8.48
CA THR A 92 3.48 5.26 8.48
C THR A 92 3.34 6.28 9.61
N HIS A 93 3.86 5.95 10.79
CA HIS A 93 3.92 6.81 11.97
C HIS A 93 4.97 6.32 12.97
N ARG A 94 5.07 6.97 14.13
CA ARG A 94 6.18 6.80 15.09
C ARG A 94 5.93 5.81 16.23
N HIS A 95 4.80 5.11 16.28
CA HIS A 95 4.57 4.12 17.33
C HIS A 95 5.61 3.00 17.27
N PRO A 96 6.03 2.42 18.41
CA PRO A 96 7.14 1.44 18.45
C PRO A 96 6.94 0.21 17.60
N ASP A 97 5.70 -0.16 17.31
CA ASP A 97 5.33 -1.31 16.48
C ASP A 97 5.30 -1.00 14.97
N HIS A 98 5.55 0.27 14.58
CA HIS A 98 5.70 0.73 13.19
C HIS A 98 7.06 1.40 12.94
N PHE A 99 7.64 2.00 13.96
CA PHE A 99 8.99 2.56 13.92
C PHE A 99 9.87 1.85 14.95
N ASP A 100 10.50 0.75 14.53
CA ASP A 100 11.52 0.03 15.30
C ASP A 100 12.91 0.51 14.87
N PRO A 101 13.60 1.33 15.68
CA PRO A 101 14.94 1.81 15.36
C PRO A 101 15.97 0.69 15.16
N THR A 102 15.80 -0.46 15.81
CA THR A 102 16.68 -1.62 15.65
C THR A 102 16.53 -2.24 14.27
N ALA A 103 15.28 -2.44 13.81
CA ALA A 103 15.00 -2.92 12.47
C ALA A 103 15.53 -1.94 11.42
N VAL A 104 15.20 -0.66 11.57
CA VAL A 104 15.62 0.39 10.62
C VAL A 104 17.14 0.42 10.49
N ARG A 105 17.88 0.43 11.62
CA ARG A 105 19.35 0.48 11.60
C ARG A 105 19.98 -0.75 10.93
N ARG A 106 19.38 -1.92 11.13
CA ARG A 106 19.83 -3.17 10.50
C ARG A 106 19.60 -3.15 8.98
N ILE A 107 18.51 -2.50 8.51
CA ILE A 107 18.16 -2.38 7.09
C ILE A 107 19.03 -1.35 6.37
N VAL A 108 19.08 -0.12 6.88
CA VAL A 108 19.69 1.02 6.15
C VAL A 108 21.08 1.40 6.64
N GLY A 109 21.57 0.79 7.73
CA GLY A 109 22.88 1.09 8.32
C GLY A 109 22.99 2.56 8.74
N GLU A 110 24.22 3.09 8.66
CA GLU A 110 24.53 4.47 9.07
C GLU A 110 24.22 5.51 7.97
N THR A 111 24.08 5.08 6.73
CA THR A 111 23.95 5.98 5.57
C THR A 111 22.56 6.09 5.00
N GLY A 112 21.67 5.16 5.36
CA GLY A 112 20.33 5.11 4.83
C GLY A 112 19.40 6.18 5.39
N VAL A 113 18.22 6.25 4.82
CA VAL A 113 17.27 7.33 5.04
C VAL A 113 15.92 6.76 5.46
N VAL A 114 15.33 7.31 6.51
CA VAL A 114 13.93 7.08 6.85
C VAL A 114 13.07 8.14 6.17
N VAL A 115 12.05 7.69 5.46
CA VAL A 115 11.07 8.56 4.82
C VAL A 115 9.82 8.60 5.70
N CYS A 116 9.40 9.78 6.10
CA CYS A 116 8.22 10.02 6.93
C CYS A 116 7.63 11.40 6.66
N THR A 117 6.49 11.71 7.26
CA THR A 117 5.94 13.07 7.22
C THR A 117 6.67 14.02 8.14
N GLN A 118 6.46 15.33 7.95
CA GLN A 118 7.06 16.39 8.78
C GLN A 118 6.77 16.18 10.27
N ASP A 119 5.57 15.72 10.62
CA ASP A 119 5.17 15.51 12.01
C ASP A 119 6.00 14.44 12.73
N ASN A 120 6.49 13.44 12.00
CA ASN A 120 7.30 12.34 12.53
C ASN A 120 8.81 12.62 12.45
N ALA A 121 9.23 13.61 11.65
CA ALA A 121 10.63 13.87 11.30
C ALA A 121 11.52 14.10 12.52
N ALA A 122 11.06 14.87 13.51
CA ALA A 122 11.84 15.18 14.72
C ALA A 122 12.11 13.92 15.56
N ALA A 123 11.13 13.03 15.72
CA ALA A 123 11.29 11.79 16.45
C ALA A 123 12.26 10.82 15.75
N VAL A 124 12.18 10.72 14.42
CA VAL A 124 13.09 9.89 13.60
C VAL A 124 14.53 10.43 13.68
N ALA A 125 14.71 11.75 13.55
CA ALA A 125 16.02 12.38 13.68
C ALA A 125 16.62 12.21 15.08
N ALA A 126 15.80 12.30 16.14
CA ALA A 126 16.23 12.06 17.52
C ALA A 126 16.69 10.62 17.76
N ALA A 127 16.17 9.64 17.01
CA ALA A 127 16.62 8.25 17.01
C ALA A 127 17.93 8.04 16.21
N GLY A 128 18.51 9.10 15.64
CA GLY A 128 19.81 9.11 14.97
C GLY A 128 19.76 8.76 13.47
N PHE A 129 18.62 8.88 12.82
CA PHE A 129 18.47 8.59 11.40
C PHE A 129 18.45 9.85 10.53
N LYS A 130 18.93 9.72 9.30
CA LYS A 130 18.68 10.73 8.26
C LYS A 130 17.22 10.66 7.86
N VAL A 131 16.61 11.82 7.71
CA VAL A 131 15.19 11.94 7.38
C VAL A 131 15.01 12.53 5.99
N ARG A 132 14.10 11.94 5.21
CA ARG A 132 13.52 12.57 4.02
C ARG A 132 12.03 12.78 4.28
N VAL A 133 11.63 14.04 4.28
CA VAL A 133 10.23 14.41 4.54
C VAL A 133 9.41 14.24 3.27
N ALA A 134 8.23 13.63 3.43
CA ALA A 134 7.20 13.49 2.41
C ALA A 134 6.04 14.42 2.69
N SER A 135 5.53 15.07 1.64
CA SER A 135 4.24 15.76 1.65
C SER A 135 3.13 14.85 1.13
N LEU A 136 1.89 15.08 1.57
CA LEU A 136 0.75 14.32 1.06
C LEU A 136 0.56 14.56 -0.44
N TYR A 137 0.32 13.46 -1.17
CA TYR A 137 0.09 13.42 -2.62
C TYR A 137 1.28 13.84 -3.50
N GLU A 138 2.44 14.13 -2.91
CA GLU A 138 3.66 14.41 -3.66
C GLU A 138 4.48 13.14 -3.85
N PRO A 139 4.72 12.69 -5.09
CA PRO A 139 5.49 11.48 -5.34
C PRO A 139 6.99 11.72 -5.05
N LEU A 140 7.61 10.78 -4.35
CA LEU A 140 9.04 10.73 -4.09
C LEU A 140 9.66 9.58 -4.86
N LEU A 141 10.68 9.85 -5.65
CA LEU A 141 11.52 8.82 -6.26
C LEU A 141 12.52 8.31 -5.23
N LEU A 142 12.52 7.01 -4.98
CA LEU A 142 13.37 6.27 -4.04
C LEU A 142 14.01 5.10 -4.81
N ASN A 143 15.12 5.33 -5.50
CA ASN A 143 15.70 4.42 -6.49
C ASN A 143 14.64 4.01 -7.54
N ASP A 144 14.36 2.73 -7.68
CA ASP A 144 13.39 2.19 -8.64
C ASP A 144 11.92 2.23 -8.13
N PHE A 145 11.69 2.73 -6.92
CA PHE A 145 10.36 2.88 -6.34
C PHE A 145 9.90 4.33 -6.39
N THR A 146 8.62 4.54 -6.65
CA THR A 146 7.96 5.82 -6.42
C THR A 146 7.01 5.67 -5.23
N ALA A 147 7.24 6.41 -4.16
CA ALA A 147 6.41 6.42 -2.96
C ALA A 147 5.62 7.73 -2.84
N THR A 148 4.36 7.64 -2.46
CA THR A 148 3.48 8.80 -2.24
C THR A 148 2.76 8.64 -0.91
N ALA A 149 2.92 9.60 0.00
CA ALA A 149 2.16 9.65 1.24
C ALA A 149 0.72 10.09 0.95
N VAL A 150 -0.24 9.41 1.55
CA VAL A 150 -1.67 9.76 1.47
C VAL A 150 -2.29 9.77 2.86
N PRO A 151 -3.43 10.46 3.07
CA PRO A 151 -4.06 10.54 4.38
C PRO A 151 -4.35 9.18 4.99
N ALA A 152 -4.08 9.07 6.28
CA ALA A 152 -4.53 8.00 7.16
C ALA A 152 -4.94 8.63 8.50
N VAL A 153 -5.60 7.87 9.35
CA VAL A 153 -6.02 8.35 10.67
C VAL A 153 -5.69 7.29 11.70
N ASP A 154 -4.76 7.61 12.59
CA ASP A 154 -4.42 6.78 13.73
C ASP A 154 -5.52 6.85 14.80
N GLY A 155 -5.94 5.70 15.31
CA GLY A 155 -6.96 5.61 16.35
C GLY A 155 -6.51 6.13 17.71
N TYR A 156 -5.21 6.31 17.92
CA TYR A 156 -4.63 6.95 19.09
C TYR A 156 -4.64 8.49 18.99
N GLY A 157 -4.66 9.01 17.76
CA GLY A 157 -4.71 10.43 17.43
C GLY A 157 -3.34 11.03 17.08
N ASP A 158 -2.33 10.20 16.87
CA ASP A 158 -1.01 10.64 16.40
C ASP A 158 -0.98 10.84 14.87
N PRO A 159 -0.08 11.68 14.35
CA PRO A 159 0.08 11.87 12.91
C PRO A 159 0.49 10.60 12.18
N GLN A 160 -0.31 10.19 11.20
CA GLN A 160 -0.12 8.98 10.41
C GLN A 160 -0.40 9.21 8.93
N VAL A 161 0.24 8.41 8.07
CA VAL A 161 -0.04 8.33 6.64
C VAL A 161 -0.16 6.87 6.20
N SER A 162 -0.82 6.68 5.07
CA SER A 162 -0.67 5.47 4.24
C SER A 162 0.34 5.74 3.14
N TRP A 163 1.00 4.69 2.65
CA TRP A 163 1.97 4.78 1.57
C TRP A 163 1.46 4.11 0.30
N VAL A 164 1.39 4.85 -0.78
CA VAL A 164 1.24 4.30 -2.13
C VAL A 164 2.62 4.09 -2.71
N VAL A 165 2.93 2.88 -3.16
CA VAL A 165 4.20 2.56 -3.81
C VAL A 165 3.94 1.99 -5.20
N THR A 166 4.65 2.54 -6.18
CA THR A 166 4.63 2.07 -7.58
C THR A 166 6.03 1.65 -8.00
N ALA A 167 6.17 0.44 -8.51
CA ALA A 167 7.42 -0.11 -9.03
C ALA A 167 7.13 -1.34 -9.90
N GLY A 168 7.97 -1.63 -10.90
CA GLY A 168 7.87 -2.83 -11.73
C GLY A 168 6.48 -3.06 -12.34
N GLY A 169 5.81 -2.00 -12.77
CA GLY A 169 4.47 -2.04 -13.36
C GLY A 169 3.33 -2.33 -12.37
N ARG A 170 3.59 -2.40 -11.06
CA ARG A 170 2.58 -2.63 -10.02
C ARG A 170 2.43 -1.42 -9.12
N ARG A 171 1.24 -1.27 -8.56
CA ARG A 171 0.91 -0.25 -7.56
C ARG A 171 0.26 -0.90 -6.35
N ILE A 172 0.81 -0.62 -5.17
CA ILE A 172 0.25 -1.08 -3.90
C ILE A 172 -0.07 0.11 -3.00
N ILE A 173 -0.92 -0.13 -2.00
CA ILE A 173 -1.09 0.77 -0.87
C ILE A 173 -0.87 0.02 0.43
N HIS A 174 -0.11 0.62 1.35
CA HIS A 174 0.13 0.13 2.72
C HIS A 174 -0.49 1.11 3.69
N CYS A 175 -1.40 0.66 4.54
CA CYS A 175 -2.25 1.54 5.32
C CYS A 175 -1.90 1.61 6.82
N GLY A 176 -0.79 0.97 7.25
CA GLY A 176 -0.41 0.96 8.67
C GLY A 176 -1.52 0.38 9.54
N ASP A 177 -1.90 1.09 10.58
CA ASP A 177 -2.97 0.74 11.52
C ASP A 177 -4.19 1.67 11.46
N THR A 178 -4.40 2.32 10.33
CA THR A 178 -5.46 3.32 10.17
C THR A 178 -6.85 2.83 10.58
N LEU A 179 -7.64 3.71 11.11
CA LEU A 179 -9.09 3.53 11.25
C LEU A 179 -9.83 3.97 9.97
N TRP A 180 -11.17 3.78 9.95
CA TRP A 180 -12.02 4.24 8.85
C TRP A 180 -12.06 5.76 8.75
N HIS A 181 -11.83 6.31 7.54
CA HIS A 181 -11.86 7.75 7.28
C HIS A 181 -12.42 8.10 5.90
N GLY A 182 -12.75 9.37 5.68
CA GLY A 182 -13.37 9.82 4.43
C GLY A 182 -12.44 9.95 3.22
N ALA A 183 -11.11 9.87 3.41
CA ALA A 183 -10.16 10.07 2.31
C ALA A 183 -10.10 8.90 1.30
N TRP A 184 -10.66 7.72 1.62
CA TRP A 184 -10.63 6.52 0.76
C TRP A 184 -11.05 6.82 -0.67
N TRP A 185 -12.18 7.54 -0.87
CA TRP A 185 -12.70 7.89 -2.19
C TRP A 185 -11.77 8.80 -2.98
N HIS A 186 -11.11 9.73 -2.30
CA HIS A 186 -10.15 10.62 -2.94
C HIS A 186 -8.90 9.88 -3.38
N ILE A 187 -8.34 9.04 -2.51
CA ILE A 187 -7.18 8.19 -2.80
C ILE A 187 -7.49 7.26 -3.98
N GLY A 188 -8.64 6.57 -3.95
CA GLY A 188 -9.05 5.67 -5.03
C GLY A 188 -9.19 6.36 -6.38
N ARG A 189 -9.77 7.57 -6.41
CA ARG A 189 -9.91 8.34 -7.66
C ARG A 189 -8.59 8.88 -8.21
N GLN A 190 -7.67 9.31 -7.34
CA GLN A 190 -6.42 9.93 -7.78
C GLN A 190 -5.33 8.91 -8.09
N LEU A 191 -5.22 7.85 -7.29
CA LEU A 191 -4.08 6.95 -7.32
C LEU A 191 -4.45 5.49 -7.58
N GLY A 192 -5.73 5.14 -7.53
CA GLY A 192 -6.20 3.78 -7.88
C GLY A 192 -6.19 3.53 -9.41
N PRO A 193 -6.46 2.30 -9.85
CA PRO A 193 -6.63 1.12 -9.03
C PRO A 193 -5.30 0.58 -8.47
N PHE A 194 -5.38 -0.26 -7.44
CA PHE A 194 -4.23 -0.89 -6.81
C PHE A 194 -4.17 -2.39 -7.11
N ASP A 195 -2.98 -2.93 -7.35
CA ASP A 195 -2.78 -4.38 -7.49
C ASP A 195 -2.98 -5.11 -6.16
N ALA A 196 -2.51 -4.50 -5.06
CA ALA A 196 -2.79 -4.98 -3.70
C ALA A 196 -2.93 -3.81 -2.71
N ALA A 197 -3.78 -4.02 -1.69
CA ALA A 197 -3.90 -3.17 -0.52
C ALA A 197 -3.52 -3.96 0.73
N PHE A 198 -2.48 -3.50 1.42
CA PHE A 198 -2.07 -4.01 2.74
C PHE A 198 -2.87 -3.24 3.79
N LEU A 199 -3.87 -3.90 4.37
CA LEU A 199 -4.87 -3.29 5.24
C LEU A 199 -4.85 -3.92 6.62
N PRO A 200 -4.89 -3.12 7.70
CA PRO A 200 -5.10 -3.64 9.04
C PRO A 200 -6.52 -4.21 9.16
N ILE A 201 -6.68 -5.25 9.99
CA ILE A 201 -7.95 -5.98 10.08
C ILE A 201 -8.39 -6.29 11.51
N ASN A 202 -7.63 -5.89 12.52
CA ASN A 202 -7.85 -6.38 13.87
C ASN A 202 -8.96 -5.68 14.64
N GLY A 203 -9.46 -4.54 14.17
CA GLY A 203 -10.52 -3.79 14.84
C GLY A 203 -10.21 -3.46 16.31
N ALA A 204 -8.93 -3.14 16.58
CA ALA A 204 -8.42 -2.96 17.94
C ALA A 204 -9.17 -1.92 18.76
N ARG A 205 -9.24 -2.17 20.07
CA ARG A 205 -9.77 -1.24 21.07
C ARG A 205 -8.77 -1.02 22.18
N PHE A 206 -8.67 0.22 22.66
CA PHE A 206 -7.70 0.65 23.64
C PHE A 206 -8.37 0.86 25.02
N GLY A 207 -8.02 0.03 26.00
CA GLY A 207 -8.54 0.15 27.37
C GLY A 207 -7.87 1.25 28.22
N TRP A 208 -6.69 1.73 27.80
CA TRP A 208 -5.96 2.79 28.51
C TRP A 208 -6.48 4.21 28.22
N ARG A 209 -7.20 4.43 27.12
CA ARG A 209 -7.85 5.71 26.83
C ARG A 209 -9.11 5.87 27.69
N LYS A 210 -9.27 7.04 28.32
CA LYS A 210 -10.43 7.33 29.17
C LYS A 210 -11.19 8.55 28.66
N PRO A 211 -12.54 8.49 28.54
CA PRO A 211 -13.37 7.30 28.75
C PRO A 211 -13.06 6.20 27.72
N VAL A 212 -13.23 4.94 28.10
CA VAL A 212 -13.11 3.81 27.17
C VAL A 212 -14.22 3.88 26.13
N ALA A 213 -13.89 3.71 24.86
CA ALA A 213 -14.85 3.66 23.76
C ALA A 213 -14.98 2.24 23.22
N ASP A 214 -16.21 1.84 22.89
CA ASP A 214 -16.50 0.56 22.24
C ASP A 214 -16.31 0.59 20.70
N VAL A 215 -15.80 1.71 20.19
CA VAL A 215 -15.52 1.89 18.78
C VAL A 215 -14.13 1.35 18.45
N ALA A 216 -14.01 0.64 17.33
CA ALA A 216 -12.72 0.17 16.83
C ALA A 216 -11.80 1.35 16.50
N SER A 217 -10.57 1.29 16.96
CA SER A 217 -9.51 2.29 16.72
C SER A 217 -8.62 1.93 15.52
N VAL A 218 -8.87 0.79 14.91
CA VAL A 218 -8.23 0.27 13.69
C VAL A 218 -9.33 -0.33 12.82
N LEU A 219 -9.13 -0.44 11.51
CA LEU A 219 -10.13 -1.04 10.61
C LEU A 219 -10.57 -2.43 11.10
N THR A 220 -11.88 -2.66 11.07
CA THR A 220 -12.44 -4.01 11.17
C THR A 220 -12.31 -4.75 9.82
N PRO A 221 -12.45 -6.07 9.76
CA PRO A 221 -12.45 -6.83 8.50
C PRO A 221 -13.44 -6.29 7.46
N GLU A 222 -14.66 -5.95 7.88
CA GLU A 222 -15.69 -5.40 6.99
C GLU A 222 -15.30 -4.03 6.45
N GLN A 223 -14.68 -3.20 7.28
CA GLN A 223 -14.18 -1.89 6.88
C GLN A 223 -13.01 -2.02 5.93
N ALA A 224 -12.09 -2.97 6.17
CA ALA A 224 -10.97 -3.24 5.27
C ALA A 224 -11.45 -3.67 3.86
N VAL A 225 -12.45 -4.55 3.79
CA VAL A 225 -13.06 -4.94 2.50
C VAL A 225 -13.73 -3.74 1.82
N ALA A 226 -14.44 -2.91 2.56
CA ALA A 226 -15.08 -1.72 2.00
C ALA A 226 -14.03 -0.70 1.49
N ALA A 227 -12.95 -0.48 2.25
CA ALA A 227 -11.84 0.39 1.84
C ALA A 227 -11.17 -0.13 0.56
N ALA A 228 -10.87 -1.44 0.48
CA ALA A 228 -10.29 -2.06 -0.71
C ALA A 228 -11.15 -1.84 -1.96
N GLN A 229 -12.46 -1.99 -1.86
CA GLN A 229 -13.38 -1.76 -2.97
C GLN A 229 -13.39 -0.29 -3.43
N ILE A 230 -13.41 0.65 -2.49
CA ILE A 230 -13.37 2.09 -2.79
C ILE A 230 -12.02 2.46 -3.45
N LEU A 231 -10.93 1.88 -2.99
CA LEU A 231 -9.60 2.04 -3.55
C LEU A 231 -9.46 1.41 -4.94
N GLY A 232 -10.36 0.51 -5.34
CA GLY A 232 -10.23 -0.30 -6.55
C GLY A 232 -9.09 -1.32 -6.43
N ALA A 233 -8.82 -1.82 -5.22
CA ALA A 233 -7.78 -2.80 -4.99
C ALA A 233 -8.21 -4.18 -5.49
N ARG A 234 -7.34 -4.81 -6.30
CA ARG A 234 -7.60 -6.16 -6.85
C ARG A 234 -7.47 -7.23 -5.78
N LEU A 235 -6.57 -7.01 -4.81
CA LEU A 235 -6.23 -7.98 -3.78
C LEU A 235 -6.11 -7.28 -2.42
N ILE A 236 -6.63 -7.88 -1.36
CA ILE A 236 -6.35 -7.50 0.03
C ILE A 236 -5.28 -8.44 0.57
N VAL A 237 -4.25 -7.86 1.19
CA VAL A 237 -3.27 -8.57 2.01
C VAL A 237 -3.44 -8.06 3.44
N PRO A 238 -3.96 -8.86 4.38
CA PRO A 238 -4.15 -8.42 5.74
C PRO A 238 -2.83 -8.27 6.50
N ILE A 239 -2.75 -7.20 7.27
CA ILE A 239 -1.66 -6.87 8.19
C ILE A 239 -2.22 -6.46 9.55
N HIS A 240 -1.35 -6.20 10.51
CA HIS A 240 -1.69 -5.60 11.81
C HIS A 240 -2.77 -6.39 12.56
N TYR A 241 -2.52 -7.66 12.85
CA TYR A 241 -3.39 -8.55 13.62
C TYR A 241 -2.60 -9.70 14.23
N GLY A 242 -3.17 -10.34 15.27
CA GLY A 242 -2.57 -11.49 15.92
C GLY A 242 -2.09 -11.22 17.35
N ILE A 243 -2.58 -10.15 17.99
CA ILE A 243 -2.32 -9.87 19.40
C ILE A 243 -3.37 -10.58 20.26
N THR A 244 -2.89 -11.32 21.27
CA THR A 244 -3.76 -11.99 22.25
C THR A 244 -3.19 -11.86 23.65
N GLY A 245 -4.03 -11.54 24.64
CA GLY A 245 -3.63 -11.48 26.05
C GLY A 245 -2.85 -10.21 26.42
N ALA A 246 -2.80 -9.20 25.57
CA ALA A 246 -2.21 -7.91 25.90
C ALA A 246 -3.15 -7.15 26.88
N GLU A 247 -2.56 -6.51 27.88
CA GLU A 247 -3.31 -5.69 28.81
C GLU A 247 -3.85 -4.45 28.10
N SER A 248 -5.14 -4.19 28.28
CA SER A 248 -5.81 -3.00 27.74
C SER A 248 -5.76 -2.83 26.21
N TYR A 249 -5.36 -3.88 25.45
CA TYR A 249 -5.43 -3.90 23.99
C TYR A 249 -6.16 -5.17 23.56
N THR A 250 -7.28 -5.01 22.90
CA THR A 250 -8.09 -6.14 22.46
C THR A 250 -8.40 -6.06 20.99
N GLU A 251 -8.16 -7.16 20.28
CA GLU A 251 -8.60 -7.34 18.90
C GLU A 251 -10.00 -7.93 18.84
N ILE A 252 -10.67 -7.79 17.71
CA ILE A 252 -11.89 -8.55 17.45
C ILE A 252 -11.54 -10.06 17.38
N PRO A 253 -12.46 -10.96 17.74
CA PRO A 253 -12.23 -12.39 17.63
C PRO A 253 -12.01 -12.83 16.18
N ASN A 254 -10.96 -13.64 15.93
CA ASN A 254 -10.68 -14.27 14.64
C ASN A 254 -10.72 -13.32 13.42
N PRO A 255 -9.89 -12.26 13.38
CA PRO A 255 -9.96 -11.24 12.34
C PRO A 255 -9.74 -11.80 10.91
N GLU A 256 -8.89 -12.83 10.73
CA GLU A 256 -8.74 -13.52 9.42
C GLU A 256 -10.05 -14.13 8.95
N ALA A 257 -10.75 -14.85 9.81
CA ALA A 257 -12.02 -15.49 9.44
C ALA A 257 -13.09 -14.44 9.11
N GLY A 258 -13.13 -13.36 9.90
CA GLY A 258 -14.00 -12.20 9.63
C GLY A 258 -13.71 -11.57 8.27
N LEU A 259 -12.43 -11.38 7.92
CA LEU A 259 -12.01 -10.84 6.64
C LEU A 259 -12.46 -11.74 5.48
N LEU A 260 -12.18 -13.04 5.56
CA LEU A 260 -12.55 -13.99 4.50
C LEU A 260 -14.06 -14.05 4.29
N GLU A 261 -14.86 -14.01 5.37
CA GLU A 261 -16.31 -13.97 5.28
C GLU A 261 -16.84 -12.67 4.65
N ALA A 262 -16.31 -11.52 5.07
CA ALA A 262 -16.68 -10.22 4.51
C ALA A 262 -16.28 -10.12 3.02
N ALA A 263 -15.09 -10.60 2.68
CA ALA A 263 -14.57 -10.61 1.32
C ALA A 263 -15.39 -11.52 0.40
N ARG A 264 -15.75 -12.73 0.87
CA ARG A 264 -16.61 -13.66 0.13
C ARG A 264 -17.96 -13.02 -0.22
N LYS A 265 -18.61 -12.35 0.74
CA LYS A 265 -19.88 -11.64 0.52
C LYS A 265 -19.79 -10.55 -0.55
N ARG A 266 -18.64 -9.91 -0.67
CA ARG A 266 -18.40 -8.78 -1.58
C ARG A 266 -17.57 -9.15 -2.82
N LYS A 267 -17.25 -10.42 -3.00
CA LYS A 267 -16.43 -10.94 -4.12
C LYS A 267 -15.08 -10.22 -4.21
N GLN A 268 -14.47 -9.93 -3.07
CA GLN A 268 -13.16 -9.30 -2.97
C GLN A 268 -12.10 -10.39 -2.79
N ALA A 269 -11.03 -10.34 -3.60
CA ALA A 269 -9.92 -11.26 -3.45
C ALA A 269 -9.09 -10.92 -2.20
N VAL A 270 -8.66 -11.95 -1.48
CA VAL A 270 -7.80 -11.87 -0.29
C VAL A 270 -6.70 -12.90 -0.40
N GLU A 271 -5.48 -12.55 -0.07
CA GLU A 271 -4.36 -13.47 0.10
C GLU A 271 -3.82 -13.34 1.53
N ILE A 272 -3.98 -14.40 2.33
CA ILE A 272 -3.39 -14.50 3.67
C ILE A 272 -1.92 -14.91 3.50
N VAL A 273 -1.03 -13.95 3.69
CA VAL A 273 0.41 -14.17 3.58
C VAL A 273 0.99 -14.31 4.99
N ARG A 274 1.68 -15.43 5.27
CA ARG A 274 2.34 -15.63 6.57
C ARG A 274 3.61 -14.80 6.67
N PRO A 275 4.05 -14.40 7.87
CA PRO A 275 5.32 -13.72 8.05
C PRO A 275 6.48 -14.47 7.36
N GLY A 276 7.33 -13.74 6.63
CA GLY A 276 8.43 -14.29 5.83
C GLY A 276 8.04 -14.77 4.43
N ALA A 277 6.75 -15.01 4.16
CA ALA A 277 6.31 -15.44 2.85
C ALA A 277 6.17 -14.26 1.87
N TRP A 278 6.35 -14.59 0.58
CA TRP A 278 6.19 -13.66 -0.53
C TRP A 278 4.79 -13.76 -1.12
N LEU A 279 4.21 -12.61 -1.45
CA LEU A 279 2.92 -12.50 -2.11
C LEU A 279 2.96 -13.18 -3.49
N THR A 280 1.93 -13.98 -3.80
CA THR A 280 1.80 -14.67 -5.09
C THR A 280 1.17 -13.80 -6.17
N TRP A 281 0.48 -12.73 -5.78
CA TRP A 281 -0.29 -11.83 -6.65
C TRP A 281 -1.49 -12.49 -7.34
N GLN A 282 -1.90 -13.64 -6.84
CA GLN A 282 -3.04 -14.38 -7.37
C GLN A 282 -4.23 -14.24 -6.45
N ALA A 283 -5.39 -13.97 -7.01
CA ALA A 283 -6.62 -14.17 -6.28
C ALA A 283 -6.76 -15.68 -5.99
N PRO A 284 -7.12 -16.11 -4.77
CA PRO A 284 -7.46 -17.50 -4.54
C PRO A 284 -8.60 -17.90 -5.48
N SER A 285 -8.46 -19.05 -6.10
CA SER A 285 -9.44 -19.68 -7.02
C SER A 285 -10.77 -19.99 -6.34
#